data_3d99b6ed648c69bb3cef644920b1c7e7
#
_entry.id   3d99b6ed648c69bb3cef644920b1c7e7
#
_cell.length_a   1.000
_cell.length_b   1.000
_cell.length_c   1.000
_cell.angle_alpha   90.00
_cell.angle_beta   90.00
_cell.angle_gamma   90.00
#
_symmetry.space_group_name_H-M   'P 1'
#
loop_
_entity.id
_entity.type
_entity.pdbx_description
1 polymer ?
#
loop_
_entity_poly.entity_id
_entity_poly.type
_entity_poly.pdbx_seq_one_letter_code
_entity_poly.pdbx_strand_id
1 'polypeptide(L)'
;MKKLKQSQYYGIGLLVLMLVVFWAVFKVLAPTTFGSPAKLATYMKSALIYAVGGCGLYFICVMGPFDMSVGANIVLSSIIACNASEKFGYAGLIIAPLICGTIIGLINGIVYIKLHISSLIVTCALSLIYEAFSVYATNGKNVILSEDYRAFGDYPVNLILALIAYLLCAFILKYTKIGTYTYAIGSNEVVAKNMGVNVPKYKIVAFTLAGFFFGLQAILTISFGTSMTSASNLSSMSRNFTPLMGTFFGLAFKKYGHPVIAIVIGEMIIQLMFNGFVALGAPTTIQNVVTGVALLVIVALTTKPVKGLVVK
;
A
#
# COMPACT_ATOMS: atom_id res chain seq x y z
N MET A 1 -9.78 -28.03 -18.83
CA MET A 1 -9.78 -27.28 -17.57
C MET A 1 -8.38 -27.07 -16.95
N LYS A 2 -7.45 -28.07 -16.91
CA LYS A 2 -6.08 -27.84 -16.35
C LYS A 2 -5.26 -26.76 -17.10
N LYS A 3 -5.32 -26.66 -18.43
CA LYS A 3 -4.59 -25.66 -19.23
C LYS A 3 -5.12 -24.21 -19.03
N LEU A 4 -6.42 -24.03 -18.81
CA LEU A 4 -7.01 -22.71 -18.51
C LEU A 4 -6.57 -22.16 -17.14
N LYS A 5 -6.43 -23.04 -16.12
CA LYS A 5 -5.97 -22.66 -14.78
C LYS A 5 -4.50 -22.19 -14.73
N GLN A 6 -3.71 -22.42 -15.77
CA GLN A 6 -2.33 -21.95 -15.89
C GLN A 6 -2.16 -20.69 -16.75
N SER A 7 -3.23 -20.19 -17.38
CA SER A 7 -3.19 -18.97 -18.19
C SER A 7 -3.03 -17.74 -17.31
N GLN A 8 -2.15 -16.83 -17.71
CA GLN A 8 -1.96 -15.53 -17.04
C GLN A 8 -3.27 -14.74 -16.95
N TYR A 9 -4.12 -14.83 -17.95
CA TYR A 9 -5.42 -14.16 -18.01
C TYR A 9 -6.46 -14.75 -17.06
N TYR A 10 -6.32 -16.01 -16.63
CA TYR A 10 -7.25 -16.64 -15.70
C TYR A 10 -7.26 -15.93 -14.33
N GLY A 11 -6.09 -15.53 -13.83
CA GLY A 11 -5.98 -14.82 -12.55
C GLY A 11 -6.64 -13.44 -12.60
N ILE A 12 -6.42 -12.71 -13.69
CA ILE A 12 -7.05 -11.39 -13.89
C ILE A 12 -8.57 -11.55 -14.05
N GLY A 13 -9.02 -12.53 -14.87
CA GLY A 13 -10.45 -12.81 -15.03
C GLY A 13 -11.15 -13.16 -13.72
N LEU A 14 -10.50 -13.92 -12.83
CA LEU A 14 -11.03 -14.24 -11.50
C LEU A 14 -11.15 -12.98 -10.61
N LEU A 15 -10.15 -12.10 -10.62
CA LEU A 15 -10.18 -10.84 -9.87
C LEU A 15 -11.28 -9.91 -10.36
N VAL A 16 -11.44 -9.78 -11.69
CA VAL A 16 -12.51 -8.98 -12.29
C VAL A 16 -13.88 -9.58 -11.95
N LEU A 17 -14.00 -10.91 -12.00
CA LEU A 17 -15.24 -11.59 -11.59
C LEU A 17 -15.58 -11.30 -10.12
N MET A 18 -14.59 -11.39 -9.22
CA MET A 18 -14.78 -11.05 -7.81
C MET A 18 -15.24 -9.59 -7.64
N LEU A 19 -14.61 -8.65 -8.34
CA LEU A 19 -14.98 -7.23 -8.31
C LEU A 19 -16.44 -7.02 -8.73
N VAL A 20 -16.87 -7.66 -9.84
CA VAL A 20 -18.24 -7.57 -10.34
C VAL A 20 -19.24 -8.22 -9.37
N VAL A 21 -18.89 -9.36 -8.79
CA VAL A 21 -19.73 -10.04 -7.80
C VAL A 21 -19.94 -9.19 -6.56
N PHE A 22 -18.88 -8.63 -5.97
CA PHE A 22 -19.02 -7.74 -4.81
C PHE A 22 -19.82 -6.50 -5.15
N TRP A 23 -19.58 -5.88 -6.30
CA TRP A 23 -20.39 -4.75 -6.75
C TRP A 23 -21.87 -5.12 -6.89
N ALA A 24 -22.19 -6.23 -7.54
CA ALA A 24 -23.57 -6.69 -7.76
C ALA A 24 -24.29 -7.01 -6.43
N VAL A 25 -23.62 -7.70 -5.50
CA VAL A 25 -24.15 -8.02 -4.17
C VAL A 25 -24.56 -6.76 -3.42
N PHE A 26 -23.66 -5.78 -3.30
CA PHE A 26 -23.97 -4.53 -2.60
C PHE A 26 -24.95 -3.66 -3.35
N LYS A 27 -24.99 -3.73 -4.69
CA LYS A 27 -25.99 -3.00 -5.49
C LYS A 27 -27.39 -3.56 -5.28
N VAL A 28 -27.54 -4.87 -5.10
CA VAL A 28 -28.83 -5.52 -4.79
C VAL A 28 -29.25 -5.23 -3.35
N LEU A 29 -28.31 -5.27 -2.39
CA LEU A 29 -28.61 -5.07 -0.97
C LEU A 29 -28.88 -3.60 -0.61
N ALA A 30 -28.27 -2.66 -1.32
CA ALA A 30 -28.36 -1.22 -1.06
C ALA A 30 -28.57 -0.41 -2.36
N PRO A 31 -29.69 -0.60 -3.07
CA PRO A 31 -29.88 -0.09 -4.45
C PRO A 31 -29.86 1.44 -4.54
N THR A 32 -30.31 2.14 -3.50
CA THR A 32 -30.41 3.61 -3.45
C THR A 32 -29.16 4.28 -2.89
N THR A 33 -28.46 3.63 -1.95
CA THR A 33 -27.35 4.20 -1.20
C THR A 33 -25.99 3.82 -1.77
N PHE A 34 -25.87 2.70 -2.51
CA PHE A 34 -24.64 2.18 -3.08
C PHE A 34 -24.62 2.30 -4.61
N GLY A 35 -23.44 2.60 -5.16
CA GLY A 35 -23.15 2.41 -6.58
C GLY A 35 -23.72 3.48 -7.52
N SER A 36 -23.99 4.70 -7.05
CA SER A 36 -24.18 5.83 -7.97
C SER A 36 -22.86 6.14 -8.70
N PRO A 37 -22.88 6.66 -9.95
CA PRO A 37 -21.65 6.94 -10.70
C PRO A 37 -20.66 7.83 -9.93
N ALA A 38 -21.13 8.85 -9.22
CA ALA A 38 -20.30 9.73 -8.42
C ALA A 38 -19.63 8.99 -7.24
N LYS A 39 -20.40 8.14 -6.53
CA LYS A 39 -19.85 7.32 -5.44
C LYS A 39 -18.82 6.30 -5.94
N LEU A 40 -19.11 5.62 -7.05
CA LEU A 40 -18.15 4.70 -7.67
C LEU A 40 -16.86 5.41 -8.07
N ALA A 41 -16.95 6.61 -8.64
CA ALA A 41 -15.76 7.41 -8.94
C ALA A 41 -14.92 7.71 -7.70
N THR A 42 -15.56 8.05 -6.56
CA THR A 42 -14.88 8.26 -5.28
C THR A 42 -14.22 6.97 -4.76
N TYR A 43 -14.90 5.82 -4.83
CA TYR A 43 -14.33 4.54 -4.41
C TYR A 43 -13.11 4.16 -5.26
N MET A 44 -13.18 4.40 -6.57
CA MET A 44 -12.06 4.15 -7.47
C MET A 44 -10.88 5.10 -7.20
N LYS A 45 -11.16 6.39 -6.94
CA LYS A 45 -10.11 7.34 -6.52
C LYS A 45 -9.37 6.85 -5.28
N SER A 46 -10.09 6.44 -4.23
CA SER A 46 -9.49 5.90 -3.00
C SER A 46 -8.69 4.62 -3.28
N ALA A 47 -9.24 3.68 -4.06
CA ALA A 47 -8.55 2.44 -4.42
C ALA A 47 -7.21 2.71 -5.14
N LEU A 48 -7.20 3.65 -6.08
CA LEU A 48 -5.99 4.04 -6.80
C LEU A 48 -4.91 4.58 -5.85
N ILE A 49 -5.28 5.40 -4.87
CA ILE A 49 -4.35 5.97 -3.90
C ILE A 49 -3.70 4.86 -3.05
N TYR A 50 -4.50 3.96 -2.48
CA TYR A 50 -3.99 2.88 -1.64
C TYR A 50 -3.18 1.84 -2.41
N ALA A 51 -3.54 1.58 -3.67
CA ALA A 51 -2.79 0.66 -4.51
C ALA A 51 -1.36 1.14 -4.80
N VAL A 52 -1.10 2.46 -4.80
CA VAL A 52 0.28 2.98 -4.92
C VAL A 52 1.13 2.54 -3.73
N GLY A 53 0.62 2.65 -2.51
CA GLY A 53 1.31 2.13 -1.31
C GLY A 53 1.44 0.62 -1.33
N GLY A 54 0.41 -0.09 -1.80
CA GLY A 54 0.44 -1.54 -1.98
C GLY A 54 1.56 -2.00 -2.94
N CYS A 55 1.81 -1.24 -4.01
CA CYS A 55 2.96 -1.47 -4.90
C CYS A 55 4.30 -1.33 -4.17
N GLY A 56 4.44 -0.35 -3.29
CA GLY A 56 5.63 -0.19 -2.46
C GLY A 56 5.83 -1.36 -1.49
N LEU A 57 4.80 -1.70 -0.72
CA LEU A 57 4.81 -2.82 0.22
C LEU A 57 5.13 -4.15 -0.45
N TYR A 58 4.73 -4.33 -1.71
CA TYR A 58 4.94 -5.58 -2.44
C TYR A 58 6.42 -5.97 -2.50
N PHE A 59 7.36 -5.01 -2.68
CA PHE A 59 8.79 -5.28 -2.70
C PHE A 59 9.28 -5.87 -1.38
N ILE A 60 8.76 -5.40 -0.26
CA ILE A 60 9.13 -5.87 1.08
C ILE A 60 8.49 -7.25 1.33
N CYS A 61 7.17 -7.35 1.16
CA CYS A 61 6.40 -8.54 1.51
C CYS A 61 6.76 -9.77 0.68
N VAL A 62 7.15 -9.60 -0.60
CA VAL A 62 7.65 -10.72 -1.42
C VAL A 62 8.89 -11.37 -0.83
N MET A 63 9.78 -10.59 -0.20
CA MET A 63 11.01 -11.10 0.43
C MET A 63 10.78 -11.66 1.85
N GLY A 64 9.58 -11.49 2.42
CA GLY A 64 9.18 -11.99 3.74
C GLY A 64 9.11 -10.98 4.88
N PRO A 65 9.87 -9.86 4.89
CA PRO A 65 9.68 -8.83 5.92
C PRO A 65 8.34 -8.11 5.81
N PHE A 66 7.97 -7.42 6.91
CA PHE A 66 6.82 -6.52 6.97
C PHE A 66 7.26 -5.12 7.38
N ASP A 67 6.54 -4.10 6.91
CA ASP A 67 6.70 -2.71 7.33
C ASP A 67 5.41 -2.21 7.99
N MET A 68 5.48 -1.93 9.29
CA MET A 68 4.36 -1.39 10.06
C MET A 68 4.42 0.14 10.18
N SER A 69 5.40 0.79 9.57
CA SER A 69 5.55 2.24 9.60
C SER A 69 4.87 2.96 8.42
N VAL A 70 4.20 2.23 7.54
CA VAL A 70 3.55 2.78 6.32
C VAL A 70 2.66 3.97 6.64
N GLY A 71 1.76 3.83 7.62
CA GLY A 71 0.85 4.90 8.03
C GLY A 71 1.57 6.11 8.60
N ALA A 72 2.59 5.89 9.45
CA ALA A 72 3.39 6.97 9.99
C ALA A 72 4.19 7.69 8.90
N ASN A 73 4.74 6.95 7.92
CA ASN A 73 5.41 7.51 6.75
C ASN A 73 4.45 8.37 5.93
N ILE A 74 3.25 7.86 5.61
CA ILE A 74 2.24 8.61 4.84
C ILE A 74 1.82 9.87 5.58
N VAL A 75 1.56 9.80 6.91
CA VAL A 75 1.17 10.96 7.72
C VAL A 75 2.27 12.01 7.71
N LEU A 76 3.50 11.63 8.07
CA LEU A 76 4.62 12.57 8.13
C LEU A 76 4.95 13.16 6.75
N SER A 77 4.98 12.34 5.71
CA SER A 77 5.22 12.80 4.34
C SER A 77 4.12 13.74 3.83
N SER A 78 2.84 13.49 4.19
CA SER A 78 1.72 14.39 3.84
C SER A 78 1.82 15.73 4.55
N ILE A 79 2.21 15.75 5.82
CA ILE A 79 2.43 16.99 6.59
C ILE A 79 3.58 17.79 5.99
N ILE A 80 4.69 17.14 5.66
CA ILE A 80 5.83 17.79 5.01
C ILE A 80 5.43 18.30 3.61
N ALA A 81 4.60 17.58 2.88
CA ALA A 81 4.06 18.03 1.59
C ALA A 81 3.26 19.34 1.72
N CYS A 82 2.37 19.44 2.73
CA CYS A 82 1.64 20.68 3.01
C CYS A 82 2.57 21.85 3.32
N ASN A 83 3.45 21.67 4.30
CA ASN A 83 4.35 22.74 4.74
C ASN A 83 5.33 23.20 3.62
N ALA A 84 5.76 22.26 2.78
CA ALA A 84 6.63 22.55 1.65
C ALA A 84 5.87 23.21 0.49
N SER A 85 4.59 22.88 0.28
CA SER A 85 3.79 23.50 -0.76
C SER A 85 3.52 24.98 -0.52
N GLU A 86 3.39 25.41 0.73
CA GLU A 86 3.24 26.81 1.09
C GLU A 86 4.45 27.66 0.71
N LYS A 87 5.66 27.07 0.72
CA LYS A 87 6.91 27.76 0.43
C LYS A 87 7.37 27.64 -1.03
N PHE A 88 7.18 26.46 -1.61
CA PHE A 88 7.74 26.06 -2.91
C PHE A 88 6.68 25.66 -3.95
N GLY A 89 5.40 25.87 -3.64
CA GLY A 89 4.30 25.52 -4.56
C GLY A 89 4.25 24.03 -4.87
N TYR A 90 3.87 23.69 -6.09
CA TYR A 90 3.79 22.31 -6.57
C TYR A 90 5.12 21.53 -6.48
N ALA A 91 6.25 22.20 -6.63
CA ALA A 91 7.56 21.55 -6.48
C ALA A 91 7.75 21.02 -5.05
N GLY A 92 7.36 21.83 -4.04
CA GLY A 92 7.37 21.42 -2.64
C GLY A 92 6.42 20.24 -2.38
N LEU A 93 5.20 20.30 -2.93
CA LEU A 93 4.19 19.24 -2.80
C LEU A 93 4.67 17.89 -3.35
N ILE A 94 5.49 17.88 -4.38
CA ILE A 94 5.96 16.65 -5.03
C ILE A 94 7.29 16.18 -4.43
N ILE A 95 8.30 17.06 -4.38
CA ILE A 95 9.68 16.65 -4.06
C ILE A 95 9.83 16.32 -2.57
N ALA A 96 9.25 17.14 -1.69
CA ALA A 96 9.45 16.98 -0.26
C ALA A 96 8.91 15.65 0.30
N PRO A 97 7.67 15.21 0.00
CA PRO A 97 7.18 13.91 0.48
C PRO A 97 7.90 12.72 -0.17
N LEU A 98 8.36 12.82 -1.41
CA LEU A 98 9.16 11.77 -2.04
C LEU A 98 10.49 11.57 -1.32
N ILE A 99 11.19 12.66 -1.02
CA ILE A 99 12.45 12.61 -0.25
C ILE A 99 12.18 12.08 1.16
N CYS A 100 11.19 12.62 1.85
CA CYS A 100 10.83 12.19 3.21
C CYS A 100 10.51 10.70 3.25
N GLY A 101 9.59 10.24 2.42
CA GLY A 101 9.19 8.84 2.37
C GLY A 101 10.36 7.91 2.05
N THR A 102 11.21 8.31 1.09
CA THR A 102 12.41 7.54 0.71
C THR A 102 13.41 7.46 1.85
N ILE A 103 13.66 8.54 2.58
CA ILE A 103 14.57 8.57 3.74
C ILE A 103 14.03 7.68 4.86
N ILE A 104 12.74 7.75 5.16
CA ILE A 104 12.09 6.88 6.15
C ILE A 104 12.28 5.40 5.75
N GLY A 105 12.01 5.05 4.50
CA GLY A 105 12.20 3.69 4.00
C GLY A 105 13.67 3.24 4.10
N LEU A 106 14.62 4.12 3.77
CA LEU A 106 16.05 3.85 3.89
C LEU A 106 16.45 3.59 5.35
N ILE A 107 15.98 4.43 6.28
CA ILE A 107 16.24 4.26 7.72
C ILE A 107 15.68 2.93 8.20
N ASN A 108 14.42 2.60 7.85
CA ASN A 108 13.80 1.31 8.20
C ASN A 108 14.64 0.13 7.71
N GLY A 109 15.07 0.16 6.45
CA GLY A 109 15.88 -0.90 5.86
C GLY A 109 17.24 -1.06 6.54
N ILE A 110 17.94 0.04 6.83
CA ILE A 110 19.25 0.02 7.49
C ILE A 110 19.12 -0.49 8.93
N VAL A 111 18.15 0.04 9.70
CA VAL A 111 17.96 -0.35 11.11
C VAL A 111 17.57 -1.82 11.20
N TYR A 112 16.63 -2.28 10.35
CA TYR A 112 16.25 -3.69 10.27
C TYR A 112 17.44 -4.61 10.02
N ILE A 113 18.28 -4.28 9.04
CA ILE A 113 19.44 -5.11 8.70
C ILE A 113 20.50 -5.07 9.79
N LYS A 114 20.77 -3.91 10.39
CA LYS A 114 21.82 -3.77 11.43
C LYS A 114 21.45 -4.42 12.76
N LEU A 115 20.20 -4.35 13.17
CA LEU A 115 19.78 -4.88 14.46
C LEU A 115 19.54 -6.40 14.44
N HIS A 116 19.36 -7.03 13.29
CA HIS A 116 19.11 -8.48 13.14
C HIS A 116 17.88 -8.99 13.92
N ILE A 117 16.88 -8.12 14.16
CA ILE A 117 15.62 -8.47 14.81
C ILE A 117 14.47 -8.42 13.81
N SER A 118 13.28 -8.87 14.22
CA SER A 118 12.11 -8.88 13.34
C SER A 118 11.80 -7.49 12.76
N SER A 119 11.59 -7.42 11.45
CA SER A 119 11.22 -6.17 10.76
C SER A 119 9.97 -5.53 11.35
N LEU A 120 9.03 -6.35 11.81
CA LEU A 120 7.78 -5.92 12.43
C LEU A 120 8.06 -5.09 13.70
N ILE A 121 8.94 -5.57 14.57
CA ILE A 121 9.31 -4.87 15.82
C ILE A 121 10.05 -3.56 15.48
N VAL A 122 11.02 -3.61 14.56
CA VAL A 122 11.79 -2.43 14.15
C VAL A 122 10.87 -1.34 13.59
N THR A 123 10.01 -1.70 12.64
CA THR A 123 9.16 -0.71 11.98
C THR A 123 8.04 -0.18 12.88
N CYS A 124 7.54 -0.99 13.84
CA CYS A 124 6.65 -0.50 14.90
C CYS A 124 7.33 0.51 15.81
N ALA A 125 8.57 0.25 16.24
CA ALA A 125 9.31 1.18 17.08
C ALA A 125 9.63 2.50 16.34
N LEU A 126 10.05 2.38 15.08
CA LEU A 126 10.33 3.55 14.23
C LEU A 126 9.06 4.34 13.91
N SER A 127 7.88 3.70 13.79
CA SER A 127 6.64 4.44 13.58
C SER A 127 6.29 5.36 14.74
N LEU A 128 6.57 5.01 16.00
CA LEU A 128 6.41 5.92 17.15
C LEU A 128 7.28 7.17 17.00
N ILE A 129 8.51 7.02 16.51
CA ILE A 129 9.42 8.12 16.27
C ILE A 129 8.88 9.04 15.16
N TYR A 130 8.40 8.46 14.05
CA TYR A 130 7.85 9.23 12.94
C TYR A 130 6.54 9.94 13.31
N GLU A 131 5.70 9.31 14.13
CA GLU A 131 4.51 9.94 14.70
C GLU A 131 4.90 11.13 15.59
N ALA A 132 5.91 10.99 16.46
CA ALA A 132 6.41 12.09 17.27
C ALA A 132 6.91 13.27 16.41
N PHE A 133 7.64 12.99 15.32
CA PHE A 133 8.01 14.01 14.35
C PHE A 133 6.80 14.66 13.67
N SER A 134 5.73 13.92 13.40
CA SER A 134 4.50 14.48 12.82
C SER A 134 3.81 15.45 13.78
N VAL A 135 3.77 15.13 15.08
CA VAL A 135 3.24 16.02 16.12
C VAL A 135 4.11 17.25 16.28
N TYR A 136 5.44 17.08 16.30
CA TYR A 136 6.38 18.21 16.38
C TYR A 136 6.24 19.17 15.18
N ALA A 137 6.15 18.65 13.97
CA ALA A 137 6.04 19.44 12.74
C ALA A 137 4.73 20.25 12.63
N THR A 138 3.68 19.85 13.36
CA THR A 138 2.35 20.48 13.33
C THR A 138 1.96 21.16 14.63
N ASN A 139 2.78 21.04 15.69
CA ASN A 139 2.37 21.38 17.06
C ASN A 139 1.04 20.73 17.47
N GLY A 140 0.81 19.49 17.01
CA GLY A 140 -0.42 18.74 17.26
C GLY A 140 -1.67 19.23 16.51
N LYS A 141 -1.53 20.22 15.63
CA LYS A 141 -2.66 20.77 14.85
C LYS A 141 -2.90 19.99 13.56
N ASN A 142 -4.12 20.11 13.05
CA ASN A 142 -4.45 19.63 11.71
C ASN A 142 -3.81 20.55 10.65
N VAL A 143 -3.21 19.97 9.62
CA VAL A 143 -2.63 20.70 8.49
C VAL A 143 -3.57 20.54 7.30
N ILE A 144 -3.87 21.66 6.64
CA ILE A 144 -4.79 21.72 5.50
C ILE A 144 -3.99 22.15 4.26
N LEU A 145 -4.15 21.40 3.17
CA LEU A 145 -3.55 21.77 1.89
C LEU A 145 -4.32 22.93 1.28
N SER A 146 -3.62 23.97 0.84
CA SER A 146 -4.22 25.11 0.13
C SER A 146 -4.97 24.65 -1.11
N GLU A 147 -6.07 25.33 -1.44
CA GLU A 147 -6.91 25.01 -2.60
C GLU A 147 -6.15 25.05 -3.92
N ASP A 148 -5.18 25.95 -4.03
CA ASP A 148 -4.34 26.12 -5.22
C ASP A 148 -3.51 24.87 -5.57
N TYR A 149 -3.27 23.98 -4.60
CA TYR A 149 -2.39 22.81 -4.77
C TYR A 149 -3.14 21.46 -4.75
N ARG A 150 -4.48 21.46 -4.86
CA ARG A 150 -5.30 20.23 -4.80
C ARG A 150 -5.41 19.47 -6.12
N ALA A 151 -4.81 19.94 -7.20
CA ALA A 151 -4.96 19.35 -8.53
C ALA A 151 -4.65 17.83 -8.59
N PHE A 152 -3.75 17.33 -7.74
CA PHE A 152 -3.45 15.88 -7.66
C PHE A 152 -4.54 15.05 -6.98
N GLY A 153 -5.55 15.68 -6.36
CA GLY A 153 -6.73 15.00 -5.80
C GLY A 153 -7.84 14.72 -6.80
N ASP A 154 -7.81 15.38 -7.97
CA ASP A 154 -8.90 15.32 -8.95
C ASP A 154 -8.50 14.67 -10.27
N TYR A 155 -9.54 14.14 -10.98
CA TYR A 155 -9.36 13.63 -12.33
C TYR A 155 -9.07 14.78 -13.31
N PRO A 156 -8.17 14.57 -14.28
CA PRO A 156 -7.45 13.33 -14.62
C PRO A 156 -6.09 13.18 -13.90
N VAL A 157 -5.63 14.21 -13.17
CA VAL A 157 -4.23 14.31 -12.69
C VAL A 157 -3.90 13.20 -11.69
N ASN A 158 -4.81 12.89 -10.77
CA ASN A 158 -4.62 11.80 -9.80
C ASN A 158 -4.46 10.43 -10.49
N LEU A 159 -5.23 10.18 -11.55
CA LEU A 159 -5.15 8.93 -12.32
C LEU A 159 -3.80 8.83 -13.05
N ILE A 160 -3.33 9.94 -13.64
CA ILE A 160 -2.04 9.98 -14.35
C ILE A 160 -0.90 9.68 -13.39
N LEU A 161 -0.88 10.33 -12.20
CA LEU A 161 0.17 10.08 -11.21
C LEU A 161 0.15 8.64 -10.68
N ALA A 162 -1.03 8.10 -10.41
CA ALA A 162 -1.19 6.71 -10.01
C ALA A 162 -0.72 5.73 -11.10
N LEU A 163 -1.09 5.97 -12.36
CA LEU A 163 -0.64 5.15 -13.50
C LEU A 163 0.88 5.20 -13.66
N ILE A 164 1.51 6.36 -13.53
CA ILE A 164 2.98 6.48 -13.55
C ILE A 164 3.59 5.62 -12.45
N ALA A 165 3.05 5.67 -11.22
CA ALA A 165 3.52 4.84 -10.11
C ALA A 165 3.38 3.34 -10.41
N TYR A 166 2.25 2.90 -10.98
CA TYR A 166 2.03 1.48 -11.32
C TYR A 166 2.96 1.01 -12.44
N LEU A 167 3.13 1.83 -13.48
CA LEU A 167 4.05 1.53 -14.59
C LEU A 167 5.49 1.45 -14.09
N LEU A 168 5.90 2.37 -13.21
CA LEU A 168 7.22 2.37 -12.58
C LEU A 168 7.41 1.09 -11.75
N CYS A 169 6.44 0.71 -10.91
CA CYS A 169 6.49 -0.53 -10.14
C CYS A 169 6.59 -1.76 -11.05
N ALA A 170 5.75 -1.84 -12.08
CA ALA A 170 5.76 -2.95 -13.04
C ALA A 170 7.09 -3.01 -13.81
N PHE A 171 7.64 -1.87 -14.20
CA PHE A 171 8.94 -1.78 -14.87
C PHE A 171 10.06 -2.29 -13.96
N ILE A 172 10.12 -1.81 -12.71
CA ILE A 172 11.14 -2.25 -11.74
C ILE A 172 11.05 -3.76 -11.51
N LEU A 173 9.84 -4.29 -11.29
CA LEU A 173 9.63 -5.72 -11.03
C LEU A 173 10.01 -6.61 -12.22
N LYS A 174 9.71 -6.17 -13.46
CA LYS A 174 9.86 -7.02 -14.64
C LYS A 174 11.20 -6.86 -15.35
N TYR A 175 11.76 -5.65 -15.39
CA TYR A 175 12.88 -5.32 -16.26
C TYR A 175 14.18 -4.98 -15.53
N THR A 176 14.19 -4.95 -14.17
CA THR A 176 15.39 -4.60 -13.42
C THR A 176 15.92 -5.76 -12.58
N LYS A 177 17.22 -5.68 -12.22
CA LYS A 177 17.85 -6.62 -11.29
C LYS A 177 17.18 -6.60 -9.91
N ILE A 178 16.57 -5.47 -9.52
CA ILE A 178 15.87 -5.34 -8.24
C ILE A 178 14.67 -6.30 -8.20
N GLY A 179 13.83 -6.30 -9.23
CA GLY A 179 12.70 -7.22 -9.31
C GLY A 179 13.13 -8.69 -9.33
N THR A 180 14.14 -9.02 -10.14
CA THR A 180 14.67 -10.39 -10.22
C THR A 180 15.15 -10.88 -8.87
N TYR A 181 15.94 -10.09 -8.14
CA TYR A 181 16.47 -10.46 -6.84
C TYR A 181 15.39 -10.43 -5.74
N THR A 182 14.40 -9.55 -5.82
CA THR A 182 13.22 -9.58 -4.96
C THR A 182 12.52 -10.94 -5.03
N TYR A 183 12.26 -11.45 -6.24
CA TYR A 183 11.65 -12.77 -6.40
C TYR A 183 12.59 -13.92 -5.99
N ALA A 184 13.88 -13.83 -6.27
CA ALA A 184 14.85 -14.84 -5.88
C ALA A 184 14.95 -14.98 -4.35
N ILE A 185 15.09 -13.87 -3.63
CA ILE A 185 15.12 -13.83 -2.16
C ILE A 185 13.80 -14.34 -1.59
N GLY A 186 12.67 -13.89 -2.13
CA GLY A 186 11.34 -14.32 -1.68
C GLY A 186 11.00 -15.79 -1.98
N SER A 187 11.70 -16.41 -2.92
CA SER A 187 11.55 -17.84 -3.20
C SER A 187 12.35 -18.70 -2.23
N ASN A 188 13.63 -18.38 -2.04
CA ASN A 188 14.51 -19.00 -1.04
C ASN A 188 15.73 -18.10 -0.79
N GLU A 189 15.76 -17.49 0.39
CA GLU A 189 16.82 -16.55 0.78
C GLU A 189 18.20 -17.21 0.83
N VAL A 190 18.27 -18.46 1.33
CA VAL A 190 19.55 -19.19 1.46
C VAL A 190 20.11 -19.51 0.07
N VAL A 191 19.28 -19.98 -0.84
CA VAL A 191 19.70 -20.27 -2.21
C VAL A 191 20.14 -19.01 -2.93
N ALA A 192 19.38 -17.90 -2.80
CA ALA A 192 19.74 -16.63 -3.40
C ALA A 192 21.10 -16.13 -2.91
N LYS A 193 21.37 -16.24 -1.59
CA LYS A 193 22.66 -15.89 -0.99
C LYS A 193 23.80 -16.75 -1.54
N ASN A 194 23.59 -18.06 -1.65
CA ASN A 194 24.61 -18.99 -2.18
C ASN A 194 24.89 -18.74 -3.68
N MET A 195 23.94 -18.19 -4.43
CA MET A 195 24.12 -17.74 -5.81
C MET A 195 24.75 -16.35 -5.93
N GLY A 196 25.26 -15.78 -4.84
CA GLY A 196 25.98 -14.50 -4.84
C GLY A 196 25.11 -13.26 -4.74
N VAL A 197 23.80 -13.39 -4.45
CA VAL A 197 22.92 -12.23 -4.25
C VAL A 197 23.22 -11.61 -2.89
N ASN A 198 23.49 -10.30 -2.85
CA ASN A 198 23.67 -9.56 -1.61
C ASN A 198 22.30 -9.27 -0.97
N VAL A 199 21.79 -10.24 -0.19
CA VAL A 199 20.45 -10.18 0.43
C VAL A 199 20.27 -8.93 1.30
N PRO A 200 21.18 -8.55 2.22
CA PRO A 200 21.03 -7.33 3.02
C PRO A 200 20.82 -6.09 2.16
N LYS A 201 21.65 -5.91 1.12
CA LYS A 201 21.54 -4.77 0.21
C LYS A 201 20.16 -4.69 -0.44
N TYR A 202 19.66 -5.82 -0.97
CA TYR A 202 18.38 -5.80 -1.67
C TYR A 202 17.17 -5.65 -0.73
N LYS A 203 17.27 -6.10 0.52
CA LYS A 203 16.27 -5.79 1.55
C LYS A 203 16.23 -4.28 1.85
N ILE A 204 17.40 -3.62 2.03
CA ILE A 204 17.44 -2.16 2.20
C ILE A 204 16.84 -1.44 0.99
N VAL A 205 17.20 -1.85 -0.22
CA VAL A 205 16.64 -1.26 -1.46
C VAL A 205 15.12 -1.43 -1.52
N ALA A 206 14.58 -2.57 -1.09
CA ALA A 206 13.13 -2.79 -1.06
C ALA A 206 12.42 -1.85 -0.10
N PHE A 207 12.95 -1.64 1.12
CA PHE A 207 12.41 -0.67 2.07
C PHE A 207 12.50 0.77 1.54
N THR A 208 13.63 1.12 0.89
CA THR A 208 13.81 2.44 0.29
C THR A 208 12.82 2.72 -0.84
N LEU A 209 12.61 1.74 -1.73
CA LEU A 209 11.61 1.84 -2.79
C LEU A 209 10.19 1.91 -2.22
N ALA A 210 9.88 1.11 -1.22
CA ALA A 210 8.59 1.17 -0.55
C ALA A 210 8.33 2.57 0.03
N GLY A 211 9.33 3.15 0.69
CA GLY A 211 9.26 4.52 1.19
C GLY A 211 9.01 5.56 0.10
N PHE A 212 9.62 5.40 -1.07
CA PHE A 212 9.34 6.25 -2.24
C PHE A 212 7.86 6.15 -2.68
N PHE A 213 7.31 4.93 -2.77
CA PHE A 213 5.89 4.74 -3.10
C PHE A 213 4.96 5.26 -2.00
N PHE A 214 5.35 5.22 -0.73
CA PHE A 214 4.58 5.85 0.36
C PHE A 214 4.61 7.37 0.25
N GLY A 215 5.73 7.98 -0.18
CA GLY A 215 5.80 9.40 -0.52
C GLY A 215 4.86 9.78 -1.66
N LEU A 216 4.78 8.95 -2.73
CA LEU A 216 3.80 9.13 -3.82
C LEU A 216 2.36 9.01 -3.31
N GLN A 217 2.08 8.00 -2.47
CA GLN A 217 0.77 7.84 -1.85
C GLN A 217 0.43 9.05 -0.97
N ALA A 218 1.39 9.62 -0.25
CA ALA A 218 1.18 10.78 0.60
C ALA A 218 0.74 12.01 -0.19
N ILE A 219 1.33 12.25 -1.38
CA ILE A 219 0.91 13.33 -2.30
C ILE A 219 -0.57 13.16 -2.68
N LEU A 220 -0.93 11.96 -3.14
CA LEU A 220 -2.30 11.66 -3.55
C LEU A 220 -3.28 11.73 -2.37
N THR A 221 -2.87 11.23 -1.20
CA THR A 221 -3.70 11.21 0.02
C THR A 221 -4.02 12.62 0.49
N ILE A 222 -3.02 13.49 0.56
CA ILE A 222 -3.24 14.87 1.04
C ILE A 222 -4.01 15.71 0.02
N SER A 223 -3.76 15.50 -1.27
CA SER A 223 -4.48 16.22 -2.32
C SER A 223 -5.94 15.81 -2.42
N PHE A 224 -6.26 14.52 -2.17
CA PHE A 224 -7.62 14.01 -2.16
C PHE A 224 -8.36 14.31 -0.86
N GLY A 225 -7.70 14.09 0.30
CA GLY A 225 -8.29 14.30 1.64
C GLY A 225 -8.25 15.75 2.11
N THR A 226 -7.48 16.59 1.46
CA THR A 226 -7.29 18.02 1.72
C THR A 226 -6.71 18.40 3.07
N SER A 227 -6.70 17.48 4.03
CA SER A 227 -6.15 17.71 5.37
C SER A 227 -5.48 16.46 5.95
N MET A 228 -4.51 16.68 6.85
CA MET A 228 -3.85 15.62 7.58
C MET A 228 -3.67 16.01 9.05
N THR A 229 -4.11 15.12 9.93
CA THR A 229 -3.87 15.25 11.37
C THR A 229 -2.63 14.45 11.75
N SER A 230 -1.79 15.02 12.61
CA SER A 230 -0.66 14.30 13.19
C SER A 230 -1.14 13.05 13.95
N ALA A 231 -0.32 12.01 13.96
CA ALA A 231 -0.60 10.75 14.64
C ALA A 231 0.23 10.63 15.91
N SER A 232 -0.28 9.91 16.90
CA SER A 232 0.40 9.59 18.16
C SER A 232 -0.07 8.24 18.70
N ASN A 233 0.73 7.61 19.55
CA ASN A 233 0.40 6.34 20.21
C ASN A 233 0.02 5.21 19.24
N LEU A 234 0.74 5.12 18.10
CA LEU A 234 0.50 4.16 17.03
C LEU A 234 -0.87 4.31 16.32
N SER A 235 -1.51 5.47 16.43
CA SER A 235 -2.80 5.71 15.76
C SER A 235 -2.70 5.66 14.23
N SER A 236 -1.50 5.90 13.68
CA SER A 236 -1.23 5.77 12.24
C SER A 236 -1.28 4.32 11.74
N MET A 237 -1.16 3.32 12.63
CA MET A 237 -1.14 1.90 12.26
C MET A 237 -2.40 1.44 11.52
N SER A 238 -3.55 2.02 11.83
CA SER A 238 -4.79 1.72 11.11
C SER A 238 -4.69 1.96 9.60
N ARG A 239 -3.87 2.92 9.18
CA ARG A 239 -3.61 3.27 7.77
C ARG A 239 -2.73 2.25 7.03
N ASN A 240 -2.03 1.37 7.76
CA ASN A 240 -1.19 0.32 7.16
C ASN A 240 -2.02 -0.75 6.45
N PHE A 241 -3.19 -1.07 7.01
CA PHE A 241 -3.92 -2.27 6.63
C PHE A 241 -4.50 -2.20 5.22
N THR A 242 -4.97 -1.04 4.77
CA THR A 242 -5.54 -0.92 3.42
C THR A 242 -4.50 -1.21 2.33
N PRO A 243 -3.34 -0.52 2.23
CA PRO A 243 -2.30 -0.85 1.25
C PRO A 243 -1.78 -2.29 1.40
N LEU A 244 -1.76 -2.82 2.62
CA LEU A 244 -1.33 -4.19 2.90
C LEU A 244 -2.25 -5.23 2.25
N MET A 245 -3.56 -5.00 2.29
CA MET A 245 -4.53 -5.90 1.64
C MET A 245 -4.32 -5.98 0.13
N GLY A 246 -4.15 -4.84 -0.56
CA GLY A 246 -3.80 -4.82 -1.96
C GLY A 246 -2.52 -5.60 -2.25
N THR A 247 -1.51 -5.42 -1.40
CA THR A 247 -0.25 -6.18 -1.48
C THR A 247 -0.49 -7.68 -1.41
N PHE A 248 -1.34 -8.15 -0.50
CA PHE A 248 -1.67 -9.58 -0.40
C PHE A 248 -2.42 -10.10 -1.62
N PHE A 249 -3.27 -9.31 -2.27
CA PHE A 249 -3.81 -9.69 -3.58
C PHE A 249 -2.69 -9.86 -4.61
N GLY A 250 -1.73 -8.95 -4.64
CA GLY A 250 -0.54 -9.07 -5.49
C GLY A 250 0.25 -10.35 -5.23
N LEU A 251 0.45 -10.71 -3.95
CA LEU A 251 1.13 -11.95 -3.54
C LEU A 251 0.35 -13.20 -3.90
N ALA A 252 -0.97 -13.22 -3.65
CA ALA A 252 -1.86 -14.34 -3.99
C ALA A 252 -1.84 -14.67 -5.47
N PHE A 253 -1.82 -13.62 -6.31
CA PHE A 253 -1.92 -13.74 -7.75
C PHE A 253 -0.55 -13.65 -8.47
N LYS A 254 0.58 -13.57 -7.75
CA LYS A 254 1.92 -13.47 -8.37
C LYS A 254 2.23 -14.58 -9.37
N LYS A 255 1.67 -15.78 -9.18
CA LYS A 255 1.83 -16.92 -10.07
C LYS A 255 1.26 -16.70 -11.48
N TYR A 256 0.39 -15.70 -11.64
CA TYR A 256 -0.19 -15.32 -12.94
C TYR A 256 0.61 -14.21 -13.64
N GLY A 257 1.71 -13.72 -13.07
CA GLY A 257 2.66 -12.83 -13.72
C GLY A 257 2.32 -11.34 -13.74
N HIS A 258 1.22 -10.91 -13.12
CA HIS A 258 0.77 -9.51 -13.11
C HIS A 258 0.43 -9.00 -11.70
N PRO A 259 1.41 -8.93 -10.78
CA PRO A 259 1.13 -8.57 -9.38
C PRO A 259 0.58 -7.15 -9.24
N VAL A 260 1.06 -6.18 -10.02
CA VAL A 260 0.59 -4.78 -9.95
C VAL A 260 -0.89 -4.67 -10.31
N ILE A 261 -1.34 -5.38 -11.35
CA ILE A 261 -2.76 -5.42 -11.72
C ILE A 261 -3.59 -6.06 -10.61
N ALA A 262 -3.07 -7.12 -9.98
CA ALA A 262 -3.76 -7.77 -8.86
C ALA A 262 -3.84 -6.86 -7.63
N ILE A 263 -2.83 -6.04 -7.34
CA ILE A 263 -2.85 -5.03 -6.28
C ILE A 263 -3.96 -4.02 -6.54
N VAL A 264 -4.00 -3.45 -7.75
CA VAL A 264 -4.99 -2.42 -8.12
C VAL A 264 -6.41 -2.95 -8.05
N ILE A 265 -6.69 -4.12 -8.66
CA ILE A 265 -8.04 -4.71 -8.63
C ILE A 265 -8.38 -5.15 -7.20
N GLY A 266 -7.42 -5.67 -6.45
CA GLY A 266 -7.59 -6.03 -5.04
C GLY A 266 -8.02 -4.83 -4.19
N GLU A 267 -7.38 -3.68 -4.34
CA GLU A 267 -7.77 -2.46 -3.64
C GLU A 267 -9.17 -1.97 -4.06
N MET A 268 -9.52 -2.10 -5.34
CA MET A 268 -10.87 -1.78 -5.79
C MET A 268 -11.91 -2.67 -5.11
N ILE A 269 -11.65 -3.97 -4.95
CA ILE A 269 -12.53 -4.90 -4.24
C ILE A 269 -12.69 -4.48 -2.77
N ILE A 270 -11.59 -4.17 -2.09
CA ILE A 270 -11.59 -3.73 -0.69
C ILE A 270 -12.40 -2.44 -0.51
N GLN A 271 -12.20 -1.45 -1.39
CA GLN A 271 -12.95 -0.19 -1.33
C GLN A 271 -14.44 -0.40 -1.60
N LEU A 272 -14.81 -1.28 -2.53
CA LEU A 272 -16.21 -1.66 -2.74
C LEU A 272 -16.81 -2.32 -1.51
N MET A 273 -16.08 -3.21 -0.84
CA MET A 273 -16.54 -3.86 0.39
C MET A 273 -16.75 -2.85 1.51
N PHE A 274 -15.78 -1.98 1.79
CA PHE A 274 -15.89 -0.98 2.85
C PHE A 274 -17.08 -0.04 2.63
N ASN A 275 -17.17 0.52 1.43
CA ASN A 275 -18.24 1.44 1.12
C ASN A 275 -19.61 0.74 0.95
N GLY A 276 -19.60 -0.54 0.60
CA GLY A 276 -20.80 -1.37 0.57
C GLY A 276 -21.41 -1.55 1.97
N PHE A 277 -20.59 -1.87 2.97
CA PHE A 277 -21.04 -1.98 4.36
C PHE A 277 -21.54 -0.64 4.92
N VAL A 278 -20.84 0.45 4.62
CA VAL A 278 -21.30 1.80 5.00
C VAL A 278 -22.63 2.14 4.35
N ALA A 279 -22.85 1.77 3.10
CA ALA A 279 -24.10 1.97 2.39
C ALA A 279 -25.28 1.18 2.98
N LEU A 280 -25.00 0.06 3.65
CA LEU A 280 -25.98 -0.73 4.42
C LEU A 280 -26.27 -0.16 5.82
N GLY A 281 -25.68 1.00 6.17
CA GLY A 281 -25.86 1.63 7.47
C GLY A 281 -24.94 1.09 8.56
N ALA A 282 -23.97 0.27 8.21
CA ALA A 282 -23.00 -0.23 9.19
C ALA A 282 -22.07 0.91 9.68
N PRO A 283 -21.76 0.97 10.98
CA PRO A 283 -20.82 1.97 11.50
C PRO A 283 -19.45 1.80 10.87
N THR A 284 -18.68 2.89 10.76
CA THR A 284 -17.34 2.88 10.14
C THR A 284 -16.36 1.92 10.83
N THR A 285 -16.59 1.60 12.10
CA THR A 285 -15.84 0.59 12.85
C THR A 285 -15.92 -0.81 12.25
N ILE A 286 -16.99 -1.12 11.47
CA ILE A 286 -17.10 -2.40 10.77
C ILE A 286 -16.01 -2.58 9.72
N GLN A 287 -15.45 -1.47 9.21
CA GLN A 287 -14.31 -1.52 8.30
C GLN A 287 -13.13 -2.27 8.93
N ASN A 288 -12.89 -2.06 10.22
CA ASN A 288 -11.81 -2.75 10.94
C ASN A 288 -12.06 -4.26 11.04
N VAL A 289 -13.33 -4.66 11.26
CA VAL A 289 -13.72 -6.08 11.30
C VAL A 289 -13.55 -6.72 9.92
N VAL A 290 -14.05 -6.05 8.88
CA VAL A 290 -13.93 -6.51 7.49
C VAL A 290 -12.46 -6.63 7.09
N THR A 291 -11.65 -5.62 7.46
CA THR A 291 -10.20 -5.62 7.22
C THR A 291 -9.54 -6.82 7.89
N GLY A 292 -9.83 -7.06 9.17
CA GLY A 292 -9.26 -8.18 9.92
C GLY A 292 -9.64 -9.53 9.33
N VAL A 293 -10.93 -9.74 9.02
CA VAL A 293 -11.42 -10.99 8.41
C VAL A 293 -10.83 -11.19 7.02
N ALA A 294 -10.86 -10.17 6.17
CA ALA A 294 -10.30 -10.24 4.82
C ALA A 294 -8.81 -10.57 4.86
N LEU A 295 -8.06 -9.92 5.76
CA LEU A 295 -6.63 -10.18 5.96
C LEU A 295 -6.40 -11.65 6.35
N LEU A 296 -7.13 -12.17 7.33
CA LEU A 296 -7.01 -13.57 7.77
C LEU A 296 -7.31 -14.54 6.63
N VAL A 297 -8.38 -14.31 5.88
CA VAL A 297 -8.76 -15.17 4.74
C VAL A 297 -7.71 -15.12 3.64
N ILE A 298 -7.25 -13.93 3.25
CA ILE A 298 -6.25 -13.78 2.19
C ILE A 298 -4.92 -14.43 2.62
N VAL A 299 -4.46 -14.19 3.85
CA VAL A 299 -3.23 -14.79 4.37
C VAL A 299 -3.36 -16.31 4.44
N ALA A 300 -4.47 -16.85 4.93
CA ALA A 300 -4.71 -18.28 4.99
C ALA A 300 -4.68 -18.94 3.60
N LEU A 301 -5.22 -18.25 2.58
CA LEU A 301 -5.22 -18.76 1.21
C LEU A 301 -3.86 -18.64 0.51
N THR A 302 -3.04 -17.67 0.92
CA THR A 302 -1.74 -17.39 0.28
C THR A 302 -0.57 -18.09 0.95
N THR A 303 -0.65 -18.33 2.27
CA THR A 303 0.40 -18.98 3.04
C THR A 303 0.29 -20.49 2.88
N LYS A 304 1.29 -21.11 2.24
CA LYS A 304 1.37 -22.57 2.23
C LYS A 304 1.81 -23.03 3.62
N PRO A 305 1.09 -23.96 4.27
CA PRO A 305 1.56 -24.54 5.52
C PRO A 305 2.91 -25.23 5.26
N VAL A 306 3.92 -24.87 6.03
CA VAL A 306 5.23 -25.54 5.97
C VAL A 306 5.03 -26.95 6.53
N LYS A 307 5.02 -27.94 5.65
CA LYS A 307 4.91 -29.35 6.06
C LYS A 307 6.12 -29.69 6.94
N GLY A 308 5.91 -29.97 8.21
CA GLY A 308 6.92 -30.46 9.13
C GLY A 308 7.41 -29.53 10.23
N LEU A 309 6.89 -28.30 10.33
CA LEU A 309 7.12 -27.46 11.50
C LEU A 309 5.91 -27.59 12.45
N VAL A 310 6.13 -28.25 13.59
CA VAL A 310 5.20 -28.16 14.72
C VAL A 310 5.25 -26.69 15.18
N VAL A 311 4.14 -25.99 15.05
CA VAL A 311 3.99 -24.66 15.65
C VAL A 311 4.05 -24.88 17.17
N LYS A 312 5.19 -24.53 17.76
CA LYS A 312 5.33 -24.44 19.22
C LYS A 312 4.84 -23.08 19.69
#